data_66451624d442f49136973890dedbaeb8
#
_entry.id   66451624d442f49136973890dedbaeb8
#
_cell.length_a   1.000
_cell.length_b   1.000
_cell.length_c   1.000
_cell.angle_alpha   90.00
_cell.angle_beta   90.00
_cell.angle_gamma   90.00
#
_symmetry.space_group_name_H-M   'P 1'
#
loop_
_entity.id
_entity.type
_entity.pdbx_description
1 polymer ?
#
loop_
_entity_poly.entity_id
_entity_poly.type
_entity_poly.pdbx_seq_one_letter_code
_entity_poly.pdbx_strand_id
1 'polypeptide(L)'
;MCTAKPRARWNVGARRKRRLNRNAYSFEAVQQVADYLNLTESLVYGVASFYAQFRFVPPGRHSISVCLGTACHVRGGERLMEILQRDLGSSPGQSTPDGRFDLNRVACLGCCALSPVVKIDRNIYSNMTTMKLKGILNEYE
;
A
#
# COMPACT_ATOMS: atom_id res chain seq x y z
N MET A 1 6.32 29.76 39.10
CA MET A 1 6.83 30.45 37.87
C MET A 1 6.94 29.42 36.76
N CYS A 2 5.93 29.34 35.93
CA CYS A 2 5.93 28.43 34.76
C CYS A 2 6.60 29.14 33.59
N THR A 3 7.79 28.68 33.20
CA THR A 3 8.46 29.14 31.99
C THR A 3 7.93 28.35 30.80
N ALA A 4 7.10 28.98 29.99
CA ALA A 4 6.64 28.43 28.74
C ALA A 4 7.82 28.25 27.77
N LYS A 5 8.10 27.01 27.32
CA LYS A 5 9.04 26.72 26.26
C LYS A 5 8.54 27.36 24.96
N PRO A 6 9.43 27.99 24.15
CA PRO A 6 9.05 28.60 22.89
C PRO A 6 8.57 27.53 21.90
N ARG A 7 7.42 27.79 21.28
CA ARG A 7 6.90 26.98 20.17
C ARG A 7 7.93 26.96 19.03
N ALA A 8 8.55 25.82 18.82
CA ALA A 8 9.41 25.61 17.66
C ALA A 8 8.60 25.83 16.39
N ARG A 9 8.93 26.90 15.66
CA ARG A 9 8.42 27.17 14.32
C ARG A 9 8.81 26.01 13.42
N TRP A 10 7.83 25.33 12.85
CA TRP A 10 8.03 24.31 11.82
C TRP A 10 8.76 24.94 10.62
N ASN A 11 10.07 24.82 10.61
CA ASN A 11 10.86 25.19 9.45
C ASN A 11 10.98 23.94 8.59
N VAL A 12 10.01 23.72 7.70
CA VAL A 12 10.08 22.69 6.67
C VAL A 12 11.11 23.14 5.66
N GLY A 13 12.39 22.99 6.06
CA GLY A 13 13.53 23.25 5.19
C GLY A 13 13.37 22.44 3.93
N ALA A 14 13.36 23.15 2.81
CA ALA A 14 13.31 22.66 1.45
C ALA A 14 14.44 21.66 1.14
N ARG A 15 14.31 20.40 1.59
CA ARG A 15 15.04 19.29 0.98
C ARG A 15 14.17 18.71 -0.10
N ARG A 16 14.64 18.91 -1.33
CA ARG A 16 14.22 18.34 -2.60
C ARG A 16 13.12 17.29 -2.43
N LYS A 17 11.91 17.64 -2.82
CA LYS A 17 10.75 16.77 -2.95
C LYS A 17 11.09 15.60 -3.89
N ARG A 18 11.77 14.55 -3.40
CA ARG A 18 11.42 13.23 -3.88
C ARG A 18 9.93 13.13 -3.59
N ARG A 19 9.13 12.92 -4.60
CA ARG A 19 7.70 12.65 -4.43
C ARG A 19 7.60 11.42 -3.54
N LEU A 20 7.59 11.64 -2.23
CA LEU A 20 7.16 10.67 -1.26
C LEU A 20 5.71 10.40 -1.63
N ASN A 21 5.48 9.23 -2.18
CA ASN A 21 4.16 8.75 -2.50
C ASN A 21 3.34 8.93 -1.21
N ARG A 22 2.19 9.59 -1.29
CA ARG A 22 1.46 10.23 -0.19
C ARG A 22 1.03 9.31 0.97
N ASN A 23 1.42 8.03 0.96
CA ASN A 23 0.91 7.02 1.88
C ASN A 23 2.01 6.21 2.61
N ALA A 24 3.29 6.60 2.52
CA ALA A 24 4.34 5.94 3.29
C ALA A 24 4.88 6.91 4.35
N TYR A 25 4.79 6.51 5.60
CA TYR A 25 5.36 7.26 6.72
C TYR A 25 6.74 6.72 7.03
N SER A 26 7.74 7.60 7.06
CA SER A 26 9.07 7.22 7.47
C SER A 26 9.15 7.08 9.00
N PHE A 27 10.12 6.32 9.48
CA PHE A 27 10.38 6.19 10.92
C PHE A 27 10.66 7.54 11.56
N GLU A 28 11.33 8.45 10.85
CA GLU A 28 11.57 9.81 11.30
C GLU A 28 10.26 10.60 11.54
N ALA A 29 9.22 10.33 10.76
CA ALA A 29 7.91 10.94 10.98
C ALA A 29 7.27 10.45 12.28
N VAL A 30 7.43 9.16 12.61
CA VAL A 30 6.97 8.59 13.90
C VAL A 30 7.69 9.27 15.05
N GLN A 31 9.00 9.46 14.96
CA GLN A 31 9.80 10.14 15.99
C GLN A 31 9.33 11.59 16.19
N GLN A 32 9.15 12.34 15.12
CA GLN A 32 8.68 13.73 15.20
C GLN A 32 7.29 13.84 15.86
N VAL A 33 6.38 12.90 15.58
CA VAL A 33 5.06 12.86 16.22
C VAL A 33 5.19 12.49 17.68
N ALA A 34 6.04 11.52 18.02
CA ALA A 34 6.30 11.11 19.39
C ALA A 34 6.86 12.28 20.24
N ASP A 35 7.84 12.99 19.72
CA ASP A 35 8.42 14.17 20.35
C ASP A 35 7.39 15.30 20.55
N TYR A 36 6.58 15.55 19.52
CA TYR A 36 5.57 16.60 19.57
C TYR A 36 4.47 16.33 20.62
N LEU A 37 4.06 15.06 20.73
CA LEU A 37 3.01 14.64 21.65
C LEU A 37 3.53 14.24 23.05
N ASN A 38 4.85 14.23 23.27
CA ASN A 38 5.51 13.68 24.47
C ASN A 38 5.09 12.21 24.73
N LEU A 39 5.03 11.41 23.71
CA LEU A 39 4.72 9.98 23.75
C LEU A 39 5.96 9.16 23.39
N THR A 40 5.93 7.88 23.73
CA THR A 40 6.96 6.95 23.28
C THR A 40 6.78 6.61 21.79
N GLU A 41 7.87 6.43 21.06
CA GLU A 41 7.85 6.00 19.65
C GLU A 41 7.07 4.69 19.48
N SER A 42 7.23 3.75 20.42
CA SER A 42 6.52 2.47 20.41
C SER A 42 5.00 2.62 20.44
N LEU A 43 4.50 3.59 21.21
CA LEU A 43 3.07 3.85 21.30
C LEU A 43 2.55 4.45 19.97
N VAL A 44 3.26 5.44 19.44
CA VAL A 44 2.89 6.07 18.15
C VAL A 44 2.93 5.04 17.01
N TYR A 45 3.99 4.22 16.95
CA TYR A 45 4.11 3.15 15.96
C TYR A 45 3.00 2.10 16.11
N GLY A 46 2.73 1.65 17.35
CA GLY A 46 1.68 0.67 17.63
C GLY A 46 0.29 1.16 17.20
N VAL A 47 -0.05 2.42 17.49
CA VAL A 47 -1.30 3.02 17.02
C VAL A 47 -1.32 3.13 15.50
N ALA A 48 -0.23 3.62 14.89
CA ALA A 48 -0.17 3.78 13.43
C ALA A 48 -0.25 2.43 12.70
N SER A 49 0.38 1.37 13.21
CA SER A 49 0.35 0.03 12.59
C SER A 49 -1.04 -0.63 12.63
N PHE A 50 -1.91 -0.22 13.56
CA PHE A 50 -3.28 -0.70 13.63
C PHE A 50 -4.15 -0.22 12.44
N TYR A 51 -3.87 0.96 11.92
CA TYR A 51 -4.66 1.54 10.83
C TYR A 51 -4.02 1.23 9.47
N ALA A 52 -4.74 0.53 8.61
CA ALA A 52 -4.27 0.12 7.28
C ALA A 52 -3.89 1.29 6.35
N GLN A 53 -4.36 2.52 6.65
CA GLN A 53 -4.00 3.70 5.89
C GLN A 53 -2.55 4.15 6.13
N PHE A 54 -1.97 3.83 7.29
CA PHE A 54 -0.60 4.19 7.62
C PHE A 54 0.34 3.08 7.17
N ARG A 55 1.05 3.32 6.10
CA ARG A 55 2.02 2.36 5.54
C ARG A 55 3.43 2.86 5.83
N PHE A 56 4.28 1.96 6.30
CA PHE A 56 5.69 2.23 6.57
C PHE A 56 6.60 1.81 5.40
N VAL A 57 6.03 1.09 4.44
CA VAL A 57 6.72 0.69 3.21
C VAL A 57 6.23 1.60 2.07
N PRO A 58 7.14 2.23 1.30
CA PRO A 58 6.75 3.05 0.17
C PRO A 58 5.97 2.20 -0.84
N PRO A 59 4.78 2.67 -1.28
CA PRO A 59 4.00 1.96 -2.28
C PRO A 59 4.70 2.02 -3.64
N GLY A 60 4.47 0.99 -4.46
CA GLY A 60 4.91 0.96 -5.84
C GLY A 60 4.25 2.05 -6.69
N ARG A 61 4.72 2.20 -7.94
CA ARG A 61 4.14 3.13 -8.90
C ARG A 61 2.71 2.77 -9.26
N HIS A 62 2.44 1.46 -9.38
CA HIS A 62 1.15 0.90 -9.74
C HIS A 62 0.64 0.00 -8.60
N SER A 63 -0.61 0.18 -8.22
CA SER A 63 -1.23 -0.61 -7.15
C SER A 63 -2.11 -1.71 -7.75
N ILE A 64 -1.72 -2.96 -7.52
CA ILE A 64 -2.48 -4.14 -7.93
C ILE A 64 -3.29 -4.64 -6.73
N SER A 65 -4.60 -4.71 -6.87
CA SER A 65 -5.50 -5.22 -5.84
C SER A 65 -6.28 -6.43 -6.38
N VAL A 66 -6.05 -7.59 -5.78
CA VAL A 66 -6.74 -8.83 -6.15
C VAL A 66 -7.92 -9.06 -5.24
N CYS A 67 -9.10 -9.25 -5.81
CA CYS A 67 -10.30 -9.56 -5.07
C CYS A 67 -10.30 -11.04 -4.64
N LEU A 68 -10.42 -11.28 -3.34
CA LEU A 68 -10.53 -12.61 -2.74
C LEU A 68 -11.89 -12.85 -2.07
N GLY A 69 -12.91 -12.08 -2.43
CA GLY A 69 -14.29 -12.33 -2.01
C GLY A 69 -14.77 -13.71 -2.51
N THR A 70 -15.79 -14.27 -1.87
CA THR A 70 -16.26 -15.65 -2.10
C THR A 70 -16.41 -15.99 -3.59
N ALA A 71 -17.05 -15.12 -4.38
CA ALA A 71 -17.24 -15.37 -5.82
C ALA A 71 -15.91 -15.38 -6.61
N CYS A 72 -14.97 -14.49 -6.26
CA CYS A 72 -13.66 -14.45 -6.89
C CYS A 72 -12.78 -15.62 -6.45
N HIS A 73 -12.84 -15.98 -5.18
CA HIS A 73 -12.10 -17.11 -4.61
C HIS A 73 -12.47 -18.42 -5.31
N VAL A 74 -13.78 -18.73 -5.40
CA VAL A 74 -14.31 -19.93 -6.06
C VAL A 74 -13.90 -19.97 -7.55
N ARG A 75 -13.80 -18.82 -8.20
CA ARG A 75 -13.40 -18.71 -9.62
C ARG A 75 -11.88 -18.56 -9.84
N GLY A 76 -11.08 -18.86 -8.82
CA GLY A 76 -9.61 -18.91 -8.92
C GLY A 76 -8.89 -17.60 -8.62
N GLY A 77 -9.52 -16.68 -7.88
CA GLY A 77 -8.87 -15.42 -7.44
C GLY A 77 -7.60 -15.65 -6.62
N GLU A 78 -7.59 -16.70 -5.78
CA GLU A 78 -6.40 -17.06 -5.00
C GLU A 78 -5.23 -17.52 -5.89
N ARG A 79 -5.52 -18.32 -6.90
CA ARG A 79 -4.51 -18.75 -7.88
C ARG A 79 -3.91 -17.57 -8.64
N LEU A 80 -4.70 -16.53 -8.95
CA LEU A 80 -4.19 -15.30 -9.54
C LEU A 80 -3.25 -14.57 -8.59
N MET A 81 -3.58 -14.54 -7.29
CA MET A 81 -2.73 -13.95 -6.26
C MET A 81 -1.39 -14.69 -6.15
N GLU A 82 -1.39 -16.02 -6.10
CA GLU A 82 -0.18 -16.85 -6.05
C GLU A 82 0.73 -16.62 -7.26
N ILE A 83 0.16 -16.52 -8.45
CA ILE A 83 0.91 -16.23 -9.68
C ILE A 83 1.54 -14.84 -9.60
N LEU A 84 0.79 -13.83 -9.15
CA LEU A 84 1.33 -12.49 -8.97
C LEU A 84 2.46 -12.45 -7.94
N GLN A 85 2.31 -13.14 -6.81
CA GLN A 85 3.38 -13.23 -5.81
C GLN A 85 4.65 -13.85 -6.38
N ARG A 86 4.50 -14.92 -7.15
CA ARG A 86 5.64 -15.60 -7.77
C ARG A 86 6.29 -14.75 -8.87
N ASP A 87 5.49 -14.19 -9.76
CA ASP A 87 5.99 -13.46 -10.94
C ASP A 87 6.57 -12.09 -10.55
N LEU A 88 6.00 -11.44 -9.51
CA LEU A 88 6.47 -10.15 -9.00
C LEU A 88 7.48 -10.26 -7.84
N GLY A 89 7.66 -11.45 -7.27
CA GLY A 89 8.55 -11.67 -6.12
C GLY A 89 8.17 -10.86 -4.87
N SER A 90 6.88 -10.54 -4.70
CA SER A 90 6.39 -9.69 -3.62
C SER A 90 5.21 -10.33 -2.90
N SER A 91 5.13 -10.15 -1.59
CA SER A 91 4.02 -10.61 -0.77
C SER A 91 2.88 -9.59 -0.73
N PRO A 92 1.63 -10.01 -0.44
CA PRO A 92 0.52 -9.08 -0.26
C PRO A 92 0.79 -8.05 0.83
N GLY A 93 0.52 -6.78 0.54
CA GLY A 93 0.83 -5.65 1.41
C GLY A 93 2.23 -5.09 1.25
N GLN A 94 3.03 -5.64 0.35
CA GLN A 94 4.39 -5.18 0.05
C GLN A 94 4.52 -4.68 -1.38
N SER A 95 5.51 -3.83 -1.59
CA SER A 95 5.90 -3.38 -2.92
C SER A 95 6.96 -4.30 -3.50
N THR A 96 7.01 -4.41 -4.81
CA THR A 96 8.07 -5.14 -5.51
C THR A 96 9.44 -4.50 -5.25
N PRO A 97 10.54 -5.27 -5.28
CA PRO A 97 11.88 -4.75 -5.04
C PRO A 97 12.29 -3.61 -5.99
N ASP A 98 11.76 -3.63 -7.21
CA ASP A 98 11.95 -2.59 -8.22
C ASP A 98 11.09 -1.34 -8.00
N GLY A 99 10.17 -1.37 -7.02
CA GLY A 99 9.29 -0.26 -6.69
C GLY A 99 8.21 0.01 -7.75
N ARG A 100 8.00 -0.89 -8.71
CA ARG A 100 7.00 -0.71 -9.77
C ARG A 100 5.59 -1.04 -9.30
N PHE A 101 5.43 -2.18 -8.67
CA PHE A 101 4.11 -2.68 -8.28
C PHE A 101 3.97 -2.77 -6.76
N ASP A 102 2.76 -2.57 -6.31
CA ASP A 102 2.31 -2.74 -4.95
C ASP A 102 1.19 -3.77 -4.93
N LEU A 103 1.43 -4.93 -4.33
CA LEU A 103 0.49 -6.04 -4.35
C LEU A 103 -0.40 -6.02 -3.11
N ASN A 104 -1.70 -5.90 -3.32
CA ASN A 104 -2.69 -5.87 -2.25
C ASN A 104 -3.74 -6.97 -2.42
N ARG A 105 -4.22 -7.51 -1.30
CA ARG A 105 -5.42 -8.36 -1.28
C ARG A 105 -6.60 -7.55 -0.77
N VAL A 106 -7.76 -7.73 -1.38
CA VAL A 106 -8.98 -7.04 -1.01
C VAL A 106 -10.08 -8.07 -0.78
N ALA A 107 -10.81 -7.92 0.33
CA ALA A 107 -11.88 -8.85 0.67
C ALA A 107 -13.00 -8.86 -0.39
N CYS A 108 -13.40 -7.70 -0.91
CA CYS A 108 -14.35 -7.61 -2.02
C CYS A 108 -14.25 -6.25 -2.71
N LEU A 109 -14.29 -6.23 -4.05
CA LEU A 109 -14.36 -5.03 -4.88
C LEU A 109 -15.79 -4.64 -5.28
N GLY A 110 -16.81 -5.42 -4.88
CA GLY A 110 -18.21 -5.16 -5.22
C GLY A 110 -18.63 -5.63 -6.63
N CYS A 111 -17.72 -6.18 -7.43
CA CYS A 111 -17.96 -6.59 -8.82
C CYS A 111 -18.11 -8.12 -8.97
N CYS A 112 -18.89 -8.78 -8.11
CA CYS A 112 -18.97 -10.25 -8.03
C CYS A 112 -19.46 -10.93 -9.31
N ALA A 113 -20.32 -10.29 -10.08
CA ALA A 113 -20.79 -10.81 -11.36
C ALA A 113 -19.66 -10.95 -12.41
N LEU A 114 -18.62 -10.15 -12.29
CA LEU A 114 -17.47 -10.07 -13.20
C LEU A 114 -16.25 -10.87 -12.71
N SER A 115 -16.44 -11.71 -11.69
CA SER A 115 -15.36 -12.46 -11.04
C SER A 115 -14.68 -13.47 -11.99
N PRO A 116 -13.38 -13.76 -11.84
CA PRO A 116 -12.44 -13.13 -10.88
C PRO A 116 -12.01 -11.73 -11.34
N VAL A 117 -11.83 -10.82 -10.37
CA VAL A 117 -11.57 -9.40 -10.61
C VAL A 117 -10.22 -8.98 -10.03
N VAL A 118 -9.45 -8.27 -10.83
CA VAL A 118 -8.20 -7.60 -10.42
C VAL A 118 -8.34 -6.12 -10.74
N LYS A 119 -7.94 -5.27 -9.82
CA LYS A 119 -7.88 -3.83 -10.02
C LYS A 119 -6.42 -3.41 -10.09
N ILE A 120 -6.06 -2.64 -11.11
CA ILE A 120 -4.74 -2.01 -11.24
C ILE A 120 -4.97 -0.50 -11.29
N ASP A 121 -4.46 0.21 -10.30
CA ASP A 121 -4.69 1.63 -10.07
C ASP A 121 -6.19 1.99 -10.03
N ARG A 122 -6.71 2.58 -11.11
CA ARG A 122 -8.14 2.93 -11.25
C ARG A 122 -8.90 1.97 -12.14
N ASN A 123 -8.20 1.11 -12.89
CA ASN A 123 -8.80 0.22 -13.86
C ASN A 123 -9.21 -1.10 -13.22
N ILE A 124 -10.41 -1.57 -13.53
CA ILE A 124 -10.95 -2.84 -13.05
C ILE A 124 -10.97 -3.83 -14.23
N TYR A 125 -10.29 -4.93 -14.05
CA TYR A 125 -10.20 -6.01 -15.02
C TYR A 125 -11.06 -7.19 -14.58
N SER A 126 -12.01 -7.58 -15.41
CA SER A 126 -12.99 -8.64 -15.16
C SER A 126 -12.62 -9.95 -15.84
N ASN A 127 -13.21 -11.06 -15.36
CA ASN A 127 -13.01 -12.40 -15.94
C ASN A 127 -11.51 -12.67 -16.18
N MET A 128 -10.73 -12.39 -15.13
CA MET A 128 -9.27 -12.45 -15.22
C MET A 128 -8.80 -13.89 -15.34
N THR A 129 -7.95 -14.12 -16.33
CA THR A 129 -7.25 -15.38 -16.52
C THR A 129 -5.74 -15.16 -16.40
N THR A 130 -5.00 -16.23 -16.15
CA THR A 130 -3.54 -16.18 -16.04
C THR A 130 -2.87 -15.56 -17.28
N MET A 131 -3.39 -15.87 -18.46
CA MET A 131 -2.84 -15.35 -19.73
C MET A 131 -3.11 -13.85 -19.87
N LYS A 132 -4.34 -13.40 -19.58
CA LYS A 132 -4.69 -11.98 -19.60
C LYS A 132 -3.89 -11.17 -18.59
N LEU A 133 -3.65 -11.74 -17.40
CA LEU A 133 -2.89 -11.09 -16.33
C LEU A 133 -1.47 -10.74 -16.78
N LYS A 134 -0.77 -11.68 -17.42
CA LYS A 134 0.58 -11.44 -17.95
C LYS A 134 0.60 -10.39 -19.05
N GLY A 135 -0.37 -10.42 -19.96
CA GLY A 135 -0.50 -9.40 -21.02
C GLY A 135 -0.67 -7.99 -20.43
N ILE A 136 -1.56 -7.86 -19.44
CA ILE A 136 -1.82 -6.57 -18.80
C ILE A 136 -0.60 -6.07 -18.00
N LEU A 137 0.11 -6.95 -17.29
CA LEU A 137 1.31 -6.53 -16.55
C LEU A 137 2.38 -5.93 -17.47
N ASN A 138 2.55 -6.47 -18.68
CA ASN A 138 3.48 -5.94 -19.66
C ASN A 138 3.11 -4.52 -20.16
N GLU A 139 1.83 -4.14 -20.12
CA GLU A 139 1.39 -2.79 -20.48
C GLU A 139 1.78 -1.73 -19.42
N TYR A 140 2.06 -2.17 -18.20
CA TYR A 140 2.46 -1.30 -17.08
C TYR A 140 3.99 -1.31 -16.82
N GLU A 141 4.77 -1.90 -17.73
CA GLU A 141 6.24 -1.92 -17.64
C GLU A 141 6.92 -0.58 -17.97
#